data_5bcb9aa1c519f4102159e52853a262b4
#
_entry.id   5bcb9aa1c519f4102159e52853a262b4
#
_cell.length_a   1.000
_cell.length_b   1.000
_cell.length_c   1.000
_cell.angle_alpha   90.00
_cell.angle_beta   90.00
_cell.angle_gamma   90.00
#
_symmetry.space_group_name_H-M   'P 1'
#
loop_
_entity.id
_entity.type
_entity.pdbx_description
1 polymer ?
#
loop_
_entity_poly.entity_id
_entity_poly.type
_entity_poly.pdbx_seq_one_letter_code
_entity_poly.pdbx_strand_id
1 'polypeptide(L)'
;TARSRGLGDVYKRQLLGGFTLVRSANPLDVVTLNSPLELVVTIIHPEIEVKTADARAVLLDKLHLKQAIAQTANLGALVTGLFKEDYELIRRSLVDHIVEPVRSMLIPGFNELKNRANEAGALGTGISGSGPSVFALSKGMDIAQKVGLAMQKVYDEIRVPYDTHISPINSKGVKIL
;
A
#
# COMPACT_ATOMS: atom_id res chain seq x y z
N THR A 1 -3.61 -15.41 -28.27
CA THR A 1 -2.65 -14.74 -27.38
C THR A 1 -3.27 -14.46 -26.05
N ALA A 2 -2.98 -15.30 -25.04
CA ALA A 2 -3.39 -15.06 -23.68
C ALA A 2 -2.72 -13.76 -23.18
N ARG A 3 -3.46 -12.66 -23.15
CA ARG A 3 -3.03 -11.46 -22.48
C ARG A 3 -2.82 -11.79 -21.00
N SER A 4 -1.60 -11.67 -20.53
CA SER A 4 -1.23 -11.77 -19.11
C SER A 4 -1.97 -10.65 -18.36
N ARG A 5 -3.14 -11.00 -17.84
CA ARG A 5 -4.01 -10.07 -17.14
C ARG A 5 -3.49 -9.90 -15.71
N GLY A 6 -2.83 -8.81 -15.43
CA GLY A 6 -2.74 -8.24 -14.06
C GLY A 6 -1.98 -9.00 -12.97
N LEU A 7 -1.77 -10.29 -13.09
CA LEU A 7 -1.08 -11.14 -12.13
C LEU A 7 0.43 -10.86 -12.04
N GLY A 8 1.04 -10.28 -13.09
CA GLY A 8 2.47 -10.07 -13.15
C GLY A 8 3.05 -9.11 -12.10
N ASP A 9 2.30 -8.12 -11.65
CA ASP A 9 2.80 -7.10 -10.73
C ASP A 9 2.86 -7.60 -9.27
N VAL A 10 1.86 -8.37 -8.84
CA VAL A 10 1.80 -8.93 -7.47
C VAL A 10 2.88 -9.98 -7.29
N TYR A 11 3.04 -10.91 -8.22
CA TYR A 11 4.04 -11.96 -8.14
C TYR A 11 5.48 -11.44 -8.20
N LYS A 12 5.75 -10.40 -8.98
CA LYS A 12 7.09 -9.81 -9.06
C LYS A 12 7.55 -9.25 -7.72
N ARG A 13 6.65 -8.57 -7.00
CA ARG A 13 6.95 -8.00 -5.67
C ARG A 13 7.17 -9.09 -4.62
N GLN A 14 6.39 -10.17 -4.67
CA GLN A 14 6.54 -11.30 -3.76
C GLN A 14 7.88 -12.02 -3.95
N LEU A 15 8.34 -12.14 -5.19
CA LEU A 15 9.61 -12.79 -5.52
C LEU A 15 10.81 -12.03 -4.96
N LEU A 16 10.83 -10.71 -5.02
CA LEU A 16 12.00 -9.90 -4.72
C LEU A 16 12.10 -9.52 -3.23
N GLY A 17 10.98 -9.42 -2.54
CA GLY A 17 10.93 -8.93 -1.15
C GLY A 17 11.25 -7.45 -1.00
N GLY A 18 11.09 -6.93 0.20
CA GLY A 18 11.38 -5.54 0.55
C GLY A 18 10.56 -4.52 -0.23
N PHE A 19 11.10 -3.32 -0.35
CA PHE A 19 10.57 -2.29 -1.24
C PHE A 19 11.23 -2.35 -2.61
N THR A 20 10.42 -2.37 -3.66
CA THR A 20 10.90 -2.42 -5.04
C THR A 20 10.24 -1.34 -5.88
N LEU A 21 11.04 -0.63 -6.67
CA LEU A 21 10.58 0.32 -7.67
C LEU A 21 10.66 -0.36 -9.05
N VAL A 22 9.51 -0.61 -9.66
CA VAL A 22 9.44 -1.10 -11.04
C VAL A 22 9.44 0.11 -11.98
N ARG A 23 10.57 0.33 -12.67
CA ARG A 23 10.72 1.44 -13.64
C ARG A 23 10.09 1.11 -14.99
N SER A 24 10.19 -0.14 -15.40
CA SER A 24 9.61 -0.62 -16.67
C SER A 24 9.21 -2.09 -16.53
N ALA A 25 8.16 -2.47 -17.25
CA ALA A 25 7.73 -3.86 -17.35
C ALA A 25 8.28 -4.57 -18.60
N ASN A 26 8.69 -3.81 -19.64
CA ASN A 26 9.26 -4.35 -20.88
C ASN A 26 10.25 -3.35 -21.50
N PRO A 27 11.57 -3.61 -21.46
CA PRO A 27 12.19 -4.69 -20.67
C PRO A 27 11.94 -4.50 -19.17
N LEU A 28 12.03 -5.59 -18.41
CA LEU A 28 11.84 -5.52 -16.96
C LEU A 28 13.01 -4.76 -16.32
N ASP A 29 12.70 -3.66 -15.65
CA ASP A 29 13.67 -2.82 -14.92
C ASP A 29 13.16 -2.60 -13.50
N VAL A 30 13.83 -3.20 -12.51
CA VAL A 30 13.45 -3.19 -11.09
C VAL A 30 14.62 -2.73 -10.24
N VAL A 31 14.35 -1.78 -9.37
CA VAL A 31 15.31 -1.28 -8.39
C VAL A 31 14.87 -1.70 -6.99
N THR A 32 15.72 -2.42 -6.27
CA THR A 32 15.49 -2.72 -4.85
C THR A 32 15.83 -1.49 -4.01
N LEU A 33 14.91 -1.12 -3.13
CA LEU A 33 15.08 0.00 -2.21
C LEU A 33 15.45 -0.48 -0.82
N ASN A 34 16.05 0.38 -0.02
CA ASN A 34 16.29 0.11 1.40
C ASN A 34 14.96 -0.15 2.13
N SER A 35 14.99 -1.13 3.02
CA SER A 35 13.85 -1.48 3.87
C SER A 35 14.25 -1.28 5.34
N PRO A 36 13.91 -0.14 5.95
CA PRO A 36 14.22 0.11 7.36
C PRO A 36 13.70 -1.03 8.25
N LEU A 37 14.56 -1.51 9.16
CA LEU A 37 14.29 -2.71 9.98
C LEU A 37 13.08 -2.57 10.90
N GLU A 38 12.81 -1.35 11.37
CA GLU A 38 11.68 -1.08 12.26
C GLU A 38 10.35 -0.93 11.52
N LEU A 39 10.34 -0.94 10.16
CA LEU A 39 9.07 -0.87 9.43
C LEU A 39 8.31 -2.17 9.52
N VAL A 40 7.07 -2.04 9.96
CA VAL A 40 6.09 -3.12 10.06
C VAL A 40 4.88 -2.76 9.22
N VAL A 41 4.37 -3.72 8.46
CA VAL A 41 3.15 -3.58 7.69
C VAL A 41 2.00 -4.29 8.39
N THR A 42 0.88 -3.59 8.49
CA THR A 42 -0.43 -4.15 8.80
C THR A 42 -1.22 -4.19 7.50
N ILE A 43 -1.80 -5.34 7.18
CA ILE A 43 -2.70 -5.49 6.03
C ILE A 43 -4.03 -5.98 6.56
N ILE A 44 -5.12 -5.32 6.18
CA ILE A 44 -6.48 -5.80 6.40
C ILE A 44 -7.13 -6.07 5.05
N HIS A 45 -7.71 -7.26 4.91
CA HIS A 45 -8.37 -7.71 3.68
C HIS A 45 -9.85 -7.96 3.98
N PRO A 46 -10.76 -7.06 3.57
CA PRO A 46 -12.20 -7.33 3.69
C PRO A 46 -12.62 -8.44 2.72
N GLU A 47 -13.50 -9.31 3.16
CA GLU A 47 -14.07 -10.39 2.32
C GLU A 47 -15.13 -9.83 1.35
N ILE A 48 -14.67 -8.96 0.47
CA ILE A 48 -15.47 -8.38 -0.62
C ILE A 48 -14.76 -8.58 -1.95
N GLU A 49 -15.52 -8.71 -3.02
CA GLU A 49 -14.96 -8.78 -4.36
C GLU A 49 -14.86 -7.38 -4.99
N VAL A 50 -13.64 -6.94 -5.30
CA VAL A 50 -13.38 -5.78 -6.17
C VAL A 50 -12.78 -6.29 -7.47
N LYS A 51 -13.58 -6.32 -8.54
CA LYS A 51 -13.09 -6.76 -9.84
C LYS A 51 -12.00 -5.82 -10.33
N THR A 52 -10.87 -6.38 -10.77
CA THR A 52 -9.75 -5.59 -11.31
C THR A 52 -10.17 -4.69 -12.49
N ALA A 53 -11.19 -5.13 -13.26
CA ALA A 53 -11.76 -4.33 -14.34
C ALA A 53 -12.41 -3.05 -13.80
N ASP A 54 -13.20 -3.14 -12.73
CA ASP A 54 -13.87 -2.01 -12.11
C ASP A 54 -12.86 -1.05 -11.47
N ALA A 55 -11.86 -1.61 -10.77
CA ALA A 55 -10.76 -0.83 -10.19
C ALA A 55 -9.91 -0.10 -11.25
N ARG A 56 -9.93 -0.54 -12.51
CA ARG A 56 -9.30 0.17 -13.64
C ARG A 56 -10.23 1.18 -14.29
N ALA A 57 -11.52 0.85 -14.37
CA ALA A 57 -12.51 1.71 -15.01
C ALA A 57 -12.70 3.06 -14.30
N VAL A 58 -12.46 3.11 -12.99
CA VAL A 58 -12.55 4.35 -12.20
C VAL A 58 -11.32 5.26 -12.34
N LEU A 59 -10.23 4.78 -12.98
CA LEU A 59 -9.02 5.59 -13.15
C LEU A 59 -9.23 6.66 -14.21
N LEU A 60 -8.68 7.84 -13.94
CA LEU A 60 -8.76 8.97 -14.86
C LEU A 60 -7.74 8.82 -16.00
N ASP A 61 -8.17 9.08 -17.23
CA ASP A 61 -7.27 9.09 -18.40
C ASP A 61 -6.36 10.32 -18.42
N LYS A 62 -6.74 11.39 -17.72
CA LYS A 62 -6.00 12.65 -17.66
C LYS A 62 -5.88 13.14 -16.24
N LEU A 63 -4.74 13.70 -15.90
CA LEU A 63 -4.43 14.28 -14.59
C LEU A 63 -4.11 15.76 -14.74
N HIS A 64 -4.45 16.54 -13.71
CA HIS A 64 -3.92 17.88 -13.60
C HIS A 64 -2.42 17.85 -13.32
N LEU A 65 -1.64 18.69 -14.01
CA LEU A 65 -0.20 18.78 -13.83
C LEU A 65 0.21 18.95 -12.37
N LYS A 66 -0.55 19.73 -11.60
CA LYS A 66 -0.30 19.94 -10.17
C LYS A 66 -0.37 18.61 -9.35
N GLN A 67 -1.33 17.74 -9.66
CA GLN A 67 -1.45 16.42 -9.01
C GLN A 67 -0.28 15.51 -9.38
N ALA A 68 0.11 15.50 -10.67
CA ALA A 68 1.25 14.71 -11.14
C ALA A 68 2.56 15.17 -10.47
N ILE A 69 2.79 16.48 -10.34
CA ILE A 69 3.95 17.04 -9.63
C ILE A 69 3.96 16.63 -8.16
N ALA A 70 2.82 16.76 -7.46
CA ALA A 70 2.70 16.38 -6.05
C ALA A 70 2.98 14.89 -5.84
N GLN A 71 2.42 14.02 -6.70
CA GLN A 71 2.64 12.58 -6.63
C GLN A 71 4.10 12.19 -6.89
N THR A 72 4.74 12.85 -7.88
CA THR A 72 6.15 12.61 -8.19
C THR A 72 7.06 13.06 -7.04
N ALA A 73 6.75 14.21 -6.42
CA ALA A 73 7.47 14.70 -5.24
C ALA A 73 7.34 13.72 -4.06
N ASN A 74 6.14 13.19 -3.80
CA ASN A 74 5.90 12.18 -2.76
C ASN A 74 6.68 10.89 -3.04
N LEU A 75 6.72 10.42 -4.29
CA LEU A 75 7.53 9.25 -4.64
C LEU A 75 9.02 9.48 -4.36
N GLY A 76 9.58 10.61 -4.79
CA GLY A 76 10.97 10.95 -4.52
C GLY A 76 11.25 11.09 -3.01
N ALA A 77 10.33 11.71 -2.27
CA ALA A 77 10.44 11.85 -0.83
C ALA A 77 10.34 10.50 -0.10
N LEU A 78 9.45 9.59 -0.52
CA LEU A 78 9.35 8.24 0.04
C LEU A 78 10.65 7.46 -0.16
N VAL A 79 11.20 7.43 -1.39
CA VAL A 79 12.47 6.75 -1.68
C VAL A 79 13.61 7.32 -0.82
N THR A 80 13.67 8.65 -0.70
CA THR A 80 14.65 9.33 0.15
C THR A 80 14.47 8.98 1.62
N GLY A 81 13.23 8.96 2.10
CA GLY A 81 12.89 8.62 3.48
C GLY A 81 13.27 7.18 3.84
N LEU A 82 13.00 6.22 2.94
CA LEU A 82 13.41 4.82 3.10
C LEU A 82 14.94 4.70 3.17
N PHE A 83 15.66 5.42 2.31
CA PHE A 83 17.11 5.35 2.25
C PHE A 83 17.78 5.99 3.49
N LYS A 84 17.21 7.07 4.00
CA LYS A 84 17.70 7.78 5.19
C LYS A 84 17.15 7.24 6.51
N GLU A 85 16.21 6.31 6.46
CA GLU A 85 15.43 5.84 7.61
C GLU A 85 14.71 7.00 8.36
N ASP A 86 14.32 8.03 7.58
CA ASP A 86 13.58 9.18 8.08
C ASP A 86 12.07 8.87 8.08
N TYR A 87 11.59 8.40 9.22
CA TYR A 87 10.18 7.99 9.39
C TYR A 87 9.21 9.15 9.24
N GLU A 88 9.63 10.37 9.59
CA GLU A 88 8.77 11.55 9.40
C GLU A 88 8.64 11.92 7.92
N LEU A 89 9.72 11.79 7.15
CA LEU A 89 9.67 11.96 5.71
C LEU A 89 8.84 10.86 5.04
N ILE A 90 8.98 9.59 5.47
CA ILE A 90 8.13 8.48 5.03
C ILE A 90 6.67 8.82 5.29
N ARG A 91 6.32 9.25 6.50
CA ARG A 91 4.96 9.61 6.91
C ARG A 91 4.35 10.68 5.99
N ARG A 92 5.08 11.75 5.73
CA ARG A 92 4.60 12.86 4.88
C ARG A 92 4.47 12.48 3.41
N SER A 93 5.14 11.41 2.98
CA SER A 93 5.19 10.97 1.58
C SER A 93 4.13 9.93 1.22
N LEU A 94 3.51 9.28 2.22
CA LEU A 94 2.52 8.22 2.02
C LEU A 94 1.12 8.81 1.75
N VAL A 95 1.06 9.70 0.76
CA VAL A 95 -0.19 10.31 0.30
C VAL A 95 -0.30 10.07 -1.21
N ASP A 96 -1.35 9.37 -1.62
CA ASP A 96 -1.66 9.15 -3.04
C ASP A 96 -2.69 10.20 -3.50
N HIS A 97 -2.27 11.03 -4.46
CA HIS A 97 -3.10 12.07 -5.05
C HIS A 97 -3.82 11.65 -6.33
N ILE A 98 -3.58 10.44 -6.82
CA ILE A 98 -4.03 10.00 -8.16
C ILE A 98 -5.03 8.85 -8.05
N VAL A 99 -4.62 7.76 -7.43
CA VAL A 99 -5.36 6.49 -7.48
C VAL A 99 -6.31 6.36 -6.28
N GLU A 100 -5.82 6.64 -5.09
CA GLU A 100 -6.60 6.51 -3.86
C GLU A 100 -7.91 7.33 -3.87
N PRO A 101 -7.94 8.60 -4.34
CA PRO A 101 -9.16 9.40 -4.34
C PRO A 101 -10.32 8.77 -5.12
N VAL A 102 -10.00 7.99 -6.15
CA VAL A 102 -11.02 7.35 -7.00
C VAL A 102 -11.29 5.89 -6.62
N ARG A 103 -10.28 5.16 -6.14
CA ARG A 103 -10.44 3.75 -5.74
C ARG A 103 -10.98 3.54 -4.33
N SER A 104 -10.78 4.49 -3.44
CA SER A 104 -11.28 4.42 -2.07
C SER A 104 -12.80 4.20 -1.99
N MET A 105 -13.53 4.69 -2.98
CA MET A 105 -15.00 4.50 -3.09
C MET A 105 -15.42 3.02 -3.27
N LEU A 106 -14.50 2.18 -3.76
CA LEU A 106 -14.75 0.74 -3.97
C LEU A 106 -14.51 -0.09 -2.70
N ILE A 107 -13.98 0.52 -1.64
CA ILE A 107 -13.62 -0.17 -0.40
C ILE A 107 -14.46 0.40 0.75
N PRO A 108 -15.44 -0.35 1.26
CA PRO A 108 -16.26 0.09 2.37
C PRO A 108 -15.42 0.52 3.58
N GLY A 109 -15.72 1.67 4.17
CA GLY A 109 -15.05 2.17 5.37
C GLY A 109 -13.61 2.66 5.15
N PHE A 110 -13.10 2.77 3.92
CA PHE A 110 -11.69 3.11 3.65
C PHE A 110 -11.23 4.39 4.36
N ASN A 111 -12.00 5.47 4.26
CA ASN A 111 -11.61 6.75 4.87
C ASN A 111 -11.54 6.64 6.40
N GLU A 112 -12.47 5.92 7.01
CA GLU A 112 -12.46 5.69 8.45
C GLU A 112 -11.29 4.78 8.86
N LEU A 113 -11.00 3.72 8.09
CA LEU A 113 -9.82 2.89 8.29
C LEU A 113 -8.54 3.73 8.29
N LYS A 114 -8.40 4.60 7.30
CA LYS A 114 -7.22 5.48 7.16
C LYS A 114 -7.09 6.44 8.32
N ASN A 115 -8.20 7.07 8.74
CA ASN A 115 -8.20 8.01 9.85
C ASN A 115 -7.82 7.31 11.16
N ARG A 116 -8.48 6.21 11.52
CA ARG A 116 -8.19 5.47 12.76
C ARG A 116 -6.79 4.85 12.77
N ALA A 117 -6.30 4.36 11.63
CA ALA A 117 -4.93 3.87 11.52
C ALA A 117 -3.92 4.99 11.80
N ASN A 118 -4.13 6.18 11.23
CA ASN A 118 -3.26 7.32 11.45
C ASN A 118 -3.30 7.82 12.91
N GLU A 119 -4.49 7.88 13.52
CA GLU A 119 -4.67 8.23 14.94
C GLU A 119 -4.00 7.21 15.87
N ALA A 120 -3.99 5.93 15.49
CA ALA A 120 -3.30 4.87 16.22
C ALA A 120 -1.78 4.87 16.03
N GLY A 121 -1.23 5.75 15.18
CA GLY A 121 0.20 5.97 14.98
C GLY A 121 0.78 5.37 13.70
N ALA A 122 -0.04 5.03 12.71
CA ALA A 122 0.47 4.64 11.40
C ALA A 122 1.26 5.79 10.75
N LEU A 123 2.35 5.45 10.09
CA LEU A 123 3.10 6.39 9.24
C LEU A 123 2.30 6.77 8.00
N GLY A 124 1.50 5.86 7.50
CA GLY A 124 0.59 6.09 6.40
C GLY A 124 -0.18 4.83 6.06
N THR A 125 -1.32 5.03 5.40
CA THR A 125 -2.29 4.00 5.04
C THR A 125 -2.67 4.17 3.58
N GLY A 126 -2.83 3.07 2.87
CA GLY A 126 -3.19 3.11 1.45
C GLY A 126 -3.76 1.80 0.94
N ILE A 127 -4.16 1.81 -0.33
CA ILE A 127 -4.74 0.66 -1.00
C ILE A 127 -3.62 -0.26 -1.50
N SER A 128 -3.71 -1.56 -1.21
CA SER A 128 -2.78 -2.56 -1.71
C SER A 128 -3.17 -3.00 -3.13
N GLY A 129 -2.40 -2.58 -4.12
CA GLY A 129 -2.63 -2.94 -5.52
C GLY A 129 -3.95 -2.36 -6.06
N SER A 130 -4.85 -3.21 -6.54
CA SER A 130 -6.20 -2.82 -7.00
C SER A 130 -7.23 -2.72 -5.85
N GLY A 131 -6.87 -3.09 -4.65
CA GLY A 131 -7.78 -3.37 -3.55
C GLY A 131 -8.35 -4.79 -3.62
N PRO A 132 -9.27 -5.17 -2.72
CA PRO A 132 -9.79 -4.38 -1.62
C PRO A 132 -8.87 -4.28 -0.39
N SER A 133 -7.73 -4.99 -0.38
CA SER A 133 -6.81 -4.94 0.75
C SER A 133 -6.28 -3.52 1.00
N VAL A 134 -6.21 -3.15 2.27
CA VAL A 134 -5.67 -1.88 2.74
C VAL A 134 -4.43 -2.18 3.58
N PHE A 135 -3.35 -1.44 3.35
CA PHE A 135 -2.14 -1.54 4.17
C PHE A 135 -1.97 -0.30 5.05
N ALA A 136 -1.30 -0.48 6.16
CA ALA A 136 -0.76 0.60 6.98
C ALA A 136 0.71 0.29 7.31
N LEU A 137 1.59 1.29 7.21
CA LEU A 137 2.97 1.18 7.67
C LEU A 137 3.11 1.79 9.06
N SER A 138 3.88 1.13 9.92
CA SER A 138 4.13 1.57 11.29
C SER A 138 5.60 1.44 11.64
N LYS A 139 6.07 2.26 12.59
CA LYS A 139 7.38 2.10 13.20
C LYS A 139 7.27 1.18 14.43
N GLY A 140 7.77 -0.04 14.31
CA GLY A 140 7.75 -1.03 15.38
C GLY A 140 6.45 -1.84 15.49
N MET A 141 6.58 -3.00 16.10
CA MET A 141 5.48 -3.98 16.21
C MET A 141 4.35 -3.49 17.12
N ASP A 142 4.67 -2.82 18.22
CA ASP A 142 3.67 -2.35 19.18
C ASP A 142 2.69 -1.34 18.56
N ILE A 143 3.21 -0.44 17.72
CA ILE A 143 2.37 0.51 16.99
C ILE A 143 1.56 -0.22 15.93
N ALA A 144 2.18 -1.15 15.19
CA ALA A 144 1.49 -1.93 14.17
C ALA A 144 0.31 -2.73 14.74
N GLN A 145 0.44 -3.29 15.94
CA GLN A 145 -0.64 -3.99 16.64
C GLN A 145 -1.80 -3.04 17.01
N LYS A 146 -1.48 -1.85 17.54
CA LYS A 146 -2.50 -0.83 17.85
C LYS A 146 -3.24 -0.38 16.58
N VAL A 147 -2.50 -0.17 15.50
CA VAL A 147 -3.04 0.17 14.18
C VAL A 147 -3.94 -0.94 13.66
N GLY A 148 -3.51 -2.20 13.77
CA GLY A 148 -4.33 -3.35 13.39
C GLY A 148 -5.65 -3.42 14.13
N LEU A 149 -5.62 -3.26 15.45
CA LEU A 149 -6.84 -3.23 16.29
C LEU A 149 -7.76 -2.05 15.92
N ALA A 150 -7.20 -0.89 15.59
CA ALA A 150 -7.99 0.27 15.19
C ALA A 150 -8.68 0.03 13.83
N MET A 151 -7.98 -0.59 12.88
CA MET A 151 -8.54 -0.94 11.57
C MET A 151 -9.61 -2.03 11.67
N GLN A 152 -9.41 -3.05 12.50
CA GLN A 152 -10.38 -4.13 12.76
C GLN A 152 -11.70 -3.59 13.28
N LYS A 153 -11.66 -2.67 14.26
CA LYS A 153 -12.87 -2.05 14.82
C LYS A 153 -13.75 -1.38 13.76
N VAL A 154 -13.16 -0.81 12.71
CA VAL A 154 -13.95 -0.21 11.62
C VAL A 154 -14.79 -1.28 10.92
N TYR A 155 -14.19 -2.41 10.58
CA TYR A 155 -14.93 -3.49 9.90
C TYR A 155 -15.89 -4.22 10.83
N ASP A 156 -15.57 -4.35 12.12
CA ASP A 156 -16.51 -4.86 13.12
C ASP A 156 -17.77 -3.99 13.19
N GLU A 157 -17.61 -2.66 13.21
CA GLU A 157 -18.72 -1.70 13.29
C GLU A 157 -19.62 -1.74 12.04
N ILE A 158 -19.03 -1.89 10.84
CA ILE A 158 -19.80 -1.98 9.60
C ILE A 158 -20.15 -3.42 9.21
N ARG A 159 -19.78 -4.41 10.04
CA ARG A 159 -20.07 -5.85 9.90
C ARG A 159 -19.58 -6.44 8.57
N VAL A 160 -18.40 -6.04 8.14
CA VAL A 160 -17.72 -6.62 6.98
C VAL A 160 -16.71 -7.66 7.51
N PRO A 161 -16.79 -8.92 7.10
CA PRO A 161 -15.77 -9.92 7.45
C PRO A 161 -14.41 -9.54 6.85
N TYR A 162 -13.32 -9.88 7.55
CA TYR A 162 -11.97 -9.51 7.14
C TYR A 162 -10.90 -10.46 7.69
N ASP A 163 -9.77 -10.50 7.00
CA ASP A 163 -8.52 -11.06 7.51
C ASP A 163 -7.52 -9.93 7.84
N THR A 164 -6.71 -10.12 8.89
CA THR A 164 -5.67 -9.16 9.26
C THR A 164 -4.32 -9.86 9.38
N HIS A 165 -3.29 -9.25 8.78
CA HIS A 165 -1.92 -9.71 8.85
C HIS A 165 -1.00 -8.57 9.30
N ILE A 166 -0.12 -8.85 10.26
CA ILE A 166 0.89 -7.90 10.75
C ILE A 166 2.25 -8.58 10.68
N SER A 167 3.19 -7.96 9.98
CA SER A 167 4.54 -8.52 9.87
C SER A 167 5.60 -7.44 9.59
N PRO A 168 6.86 -7.68 9.99
CA PRO A 168 7.97 -6.90 9.47
C PRO A 168 8.06 -7.01 7.95
N ILE A 169 8.72 -6.05 7.31
CA ILE A 169 8.99 -6.11 5.88
C ILE A 169 9.98 -7.24 5.58
N ASN A 170 9.55 -8.23 4.80
CA ASN A 170 10.42 -9.34 4.39
C ASN A 170 11.38 -8.87 3.28
N SER A 171 12.63 -8.64 3.62
CA SER A 171 13.66 -8.19 2.67
C SER A 171 14.21 -9.30 1.76
N LYS A 172 13.92 -10.57 2.02
CA LYS A 172 14.55 -11.72 1.32
C LYS A 172 13.69 -12.32 0.20
N GLY A 173 12.44 -11.88 0.06
CA GLY A 173 11.52 -12.43 -0.93
C GLY A 173 11.20 -13.93 -0.70
N VAL A 174 10.88 -14.63 -1.79
CA VAL A 174 10.58 -16.07 -1.77
C VAL A 174 11.86 -16.87 -1.60
N LYS A 175 11.82 -17.87 -0.72
CA LYS A 175 12.87 -18.90 -0.60
C LYS A 175 12.35 -20.20 -1.18
N ILE A 176 13.15 -20.84 -2.03
CA ILE A 176 12.94 -22.22 -2.46
C ILE A 176 13.57 -23.08 -1.35
N LEU A 177 12.79 -23.96 -0.74
CA LEU A 177 13.22 -24.91 0.28
C LEU A 177 13.76 -26.18 -0.39
#